data_cc79ff272e809575aa7eca49ab4105e7
#
_entry.id   cc79ff272e809575aa7eca49ab4105e7
#
_cell.length_a   1.000
_cell.length_b   1.000
_cell.length_c   1.000
_cell.angle_alpha   90.00
_cell.angle_beta   90.00
_cell.angle_gamma   90.00
#
_symmetry.space_group_name_H-M   'P 1'
#
loop_
_entity.id
_entity.type
_entity.pdbx_description
1 polymer ?
#
loop_
_entity_poly.entity_id
_entity_poly.type
_entity_poly.pdbx_seq_one_letter_code
_entity_poly.pdbx_strand_id
1 'polypeptide(L)'
;MLTGEYAVLDGAKALGLPTKLGQKLVVKRTTSSDLIWESLDMKGKPWFESTISLFDFSAVTTDNQQISDYLQKVLKNAVRLNSEFLSQWNGFKIETQLEFPLDWGLGSSSTLIYLIAEWAEVNPLLLYFKTEDGSGYDVACAFADGPVEYINSPEEVSYTEVDFNPKFKDQLYFIHLGKKQDTKLGIKEYLKAVKNKANLVKSITKITEDIRSATTLSQFQNLIENHEDLIASHTGFSKVKDLLFSDFDGSVKSLGAWGGDFVLAASDGGSEKVRKYFADKGYNTFFAYKELVL
;
A
#
# COMPACT_ATOMS: atom_id res chain seq x y z
N MET A 1 -0.74 -3.43 4.43
CA MET A 1 0.03 -4.63 4.87
C MET A 1 -0.42 -4.99 6.27
N LEU A 2 -0.80 -6.26 6.52
CA LEU A 2 -1.18 -6.73 7.86
C LEU A 2 0.04 -7.25 8.63
N THR A 3 0.91 -7.99 7.95
CA THR A 3 2.18 -8.48 8.49
C THR A 3 3.30 -8.37 7.46
N GLY A 4 4.54 -8.38 7.92
CA GLY A 4 5.72 -8.38 7.04
C GLY A 4 6.34 -7.00 6.82
N GLU A 5 5.84 -5.94 7.50
CA GLU A 5 6.38 -4.59 7.38
C GLU A 5 7.91 -4.61 7.46
N TYR A 6 8.56 -3.92 6.54
CA TYR A 6 10.02 -3.89 6.33
C TYR A 6 10.67 -5.25 6.06
N ALA A 7 10.35 -6.30 6.84
CA ALA A 7 10.97 -7.62 6.70
C ALA A 7 10.70 -8.29 5.34
N VAL A 8 9.63 -7.90 4.65
CA VAL A 8 9.33 -8.32 3.27
C VAL A 8 10.44 -7.94 2.29
N LEU A 9 11.19 -6.87 2.55
CA LEU A 9 12.35 -6.45 1.73
C LEU A 9 13.50 -7.45 1.79
N ASP A 10 13.57 -8.25 2.84
CA ASP A 10 14.57 -9.28 3.06
C ASP A 10 14.02 -10.70 2.87
N GLY A 11 12.82 -10.84 2.27
CA GLY A 11 12.21 -12.11 1.90
C GLY A 11 11.27 -12.72 2.94
N ALA A 12 10.85 -11.98 3.98
CA ALA A 12 9.82 -12.47 4.87
C ALA A 12 8.47 -12.58 4.13
N LYS A 13 7.71 -13.63 4.46
CA LYS A 13 6.33 -13.73 4.02
C LYS A 13 5.51 -12.59 4.62
N ALA A 14 4.77 -11.88 3.79
CA ALA A 14 3.86 -10.82 4.18
C ALA A 14 2.40 -11.21 3.90
N LEU A 15 1.47 -10.72 4.71
CA LEU A 15 0.04 -10.82 4.45
C LEU A 15 -0.52 -9.44 4.14
N GLY A 16 -1.09 -9.31 2.95
CA GLY A 16 -1.76 -8.13 2.46
C GLY A 16 -3.27 -8.25 2.50
N LEU A 17 -3.91 -7.14 2.80
CA LEU A 17 -5.36 -6.99 2.71
C LEU A 17 -5.66 -5.90 1.68
N PRO A 18 -6.05 -6.25 0.44
CA PRO A 18 -6.56 -5.29 -0.52
C PRO A 18 -7.74 -4.52 0.04
N THR A 19 -7.86 -3.25 -0.35
CA THR A 19 -8.95 -2.39 0.10
C THR A 19 -10.00 -2.22 -0.98
N LYS A 20 -11.24 -2.00 -0.57
CA LYS A 20 -12.36 -1.65 -1.47
C LYS A 20 -12.19 -0.30 -2.15
N LEU A 21 -11.35 0.55 -1.57
CA LEU A 21 -11.02 1.86 -2.10
C LEU A 21 -9.80 1.74 -3.02
N GLY A 22 -9.91 2.23 -4.22
CA GLY A 22 -8.90 2.09 -5.25
C GLY A 22 -8.70 3.35 -6.07
N GLN A 23 -8.23 3.16 -7.30
CA GLN A 23 -8.03 4.20 -8.29
C GLN A 23 -8.59 3.72 -9.63
N LYS A 24 -9.17 4.62 -10.40
CA LYS A 24 -9.68 4.37 -11.75
C LYS A 24 -8.78 5.04 -12.78
N LEU A 25 -8.68 4.43 -13.95
CA LEU A 25 -8.04 5.00 -15.13
C LEU A 25 -9.03 4.96 -16.29
N VAL A 26 -9.22 6.10 -16.96
CA VAL A 26 -10.00 6.21 -18.18
C VAL A 26 -9.11 6.76 -19.28
N VAL A 27 -9.03 6.06 -20.41
CA VAL A 27 -8.21 6.45 -21.57
C VAL A 27 -9.10 6.71 -22.75
N LYS A 28 -9.00 7.89 -23.35
CA LYS A 28 -9.76 8.29 -24.55
C LYS A 28 -8.81 8.75 -25.64
N ARG A 29 -8.92 8.22 -26.85
CA ARG A 29 -8.16 8.71 -28.01
C ARG A 29 -8.54 10.16 -28.34
N THR A 30 -7.56 10.95 -28.73
CA THR A 30 -7.73 12.33 -29.20
C THR A 30 -7.09 12.51 -30.57
N THR A 31 -7.33 13.66 -31.18
CA THR A 31 -6.67 14.08 -32.42
C THR A 31 -5.36 14.83 -32.18
N SER A 32 -4.98 15.06 -30.93
CA SER A 32 -3.69 15.68 -30.58
C SER A 32 -2.55 14.70 -30.80
N SER A 33 -1.30 15.18 -30.78
CA SER A 33 -0.09 14.37 -30.81
C SER A 33 0.49 14.10 -29.41
N ASP A 34 -0.22 14.49 -28.35
CA ASP A 34 0.29 14.44 -26.98
C ASP A 34 -0.65 13.64 -26.07
N LEU A 35 -0.12 13.25 -24.91
CA LEU A 35 -0.94 12.72 -23.82
C LEU A 35 -1.40 13.87 -22.93
N ILE A 36 -2.71 14.04 -22.80
CA ILE A 36 -3.30 15.00 -21.86
C ILE A 36 -3.66 14.23 -20.59
N TRP A 37 -2.91 14.45 -19.53
CA TRP A 37 -3.05 13.72 -18.26
C TRP A 37 -3.74 14.59 -17.22
N GLU A 38 -4.78 14.04 -16.59
CA GLU A 38 -5.55 14.68 -15.51
C GLU A 38 -5.74 13.67 -14.38
N SER A 39 -5.34 14.05 -13.16
CA SER A 39 -5.55 13.23 -11.97
C SER A 39 -6.52 13.90 -11.02
N LEU A 40 -7.60 13.19 -10.68
CA LEU A 40 -8.69 13.68 -9.88
C LEU A 40 -8.63 13.11 -8.46
N ASP A 41 -9.03 13.89 -7.49
CA ASP A 41 -9.28 13.44 -6.13
C ASP A 41 -10.61 12.66 -6.03
N MET A 42 -10.94 12.16 -4.84
CA MET A 42 -12.20 11.43 -4.59
C MET A 42 -13.47 12.24 -4.85
N LYS A 43 -13.37 13.59 -4.95
CA LYS A 43 -14.49 14.51 -5.25
C LYS A 43 -14.54 14.90 -6.72
N GLY A 44 -13.63 14.35 -7.55
CA GLY A 44 -13.52 14.69 -8.96
C GLY A 44 -12.85 16.05 -9.23
N LYS A 45 -12.12 16.60 -8.24
CA LYS A 45 -11.35 17.83 -8.43
C LYS A 45 -9.95 17.49 -8.93
N PRO A 46 -9.45 18.13 -10.01
CA PRO A 46 -8.07 17.98 -10.45
C PRO A 46 -7.09 18.37 -9.35
N TRP A 47 -6.10 17.53 -9.12
CA TRP A 47 -4.99 17.78 -8.21
C TRP A 47 -3.62 17.66 -8.90
N PHE A 48 -3.61 17.15 -10.14
CA PHE A 48 -2.44 17.13 -11.00
C PHE A 48 -2.88 17.13 -12.46
N GLU A 49 -2.25 17.99 -13.28
CA GLU A 49 -2.48 18.10 -14.71
C GLU A 49 -1.14 18.22 -15.46
N SER A 50 -1.03 17.54 -16.59
CA SER A 50 0.15 17.60 -17.43
C SER A 50 -0.19 17.29 -18.88
N THR A 51 0.45 18.00 -19.82
CA THR A 51 0.56 17.59 -21.23
C THR A 51 1.91 16.94 -21.43
N ILE A 52 1.93 15.70 -21.92
CA ILE A 52 3.13 14.86 -22.01
C ILE A 52 3.37 14.56 -23.49
N SER A 53 4.61 14.80 -23.96
CA SER A 53 5.05 14.48 -25.30
C SER A 53 5.08 12.96 -25.53
N LEU A 54 4.53 12.46 -26.63
CA LEU A 54 4.65 11.05 -27.02
C LEU A 54 6.08 10.68 -27.48
N PHE A 55 6.93 11.65 -27.78
CA PHE A 55 8.27 11.37 -28.29
C PHE A 55 9.21 10.80 -27.21
N ASP A 56 9.19 11.41 -26.04
CA ASP A 56 10.10 11.04 -24.94
C ASP A 56 9.43 11.02 -23.56
N PHE A 57 8.10 11.15 -23.53
CA PHE A 57 7.28 11.24 -22.35
C PHE A 57 7.65 12.38 -21.38
N SER A 58 8.38 13.41 -21.85
CA SER A 58 8.63 14.60 -21.06
C SER A 58 7.37 15.48 -20.99
N ALA A 59 7.25 16.24 -19.89
CA ALA A 59 6.17 17.22 -19.77
C ALA A 59 6.38 18.38 -20.74
N VAL A 60 5.39 18.65 -21.58
CA VAL A 60 5.27 19.88 -22.37
C VAL A 60 4.76 21.01 -21.50
N THR A 61 3.72 20.69 -20.69
CA THR A 61 3.21 21.56 -19.62
C THR A 61 2.90 20.71 -18.39
N THR A 62 3.09 21.25 -17.20
CA THR A 62 2.74 20.55 -15.95
C THR A 62 2.57 21.55 -14.81
N ASP A 63 1.70 21.21 -13.87
CA ASP A 63 1.56 21.90 -12.58
C ASP A 63 2.48 21.33 -11.49
N ASN A 64 3.07 20.12 -11.71
CA ASN A 64 4.00 19.48 -10.78
C ASN A 64 5.06 18.65 -11.50
N GLN A 65 6.30 19.18 -11.55
CA GLN A 65 7.40 18.55 -12.27
C GLN A 65 7.79 17.17 -11.70
N GLN A 66 7.77 17.00 -10.37
CA GLN A 66 8.17 15.73 -9.75
C GLN A 66 7.21 14.59 -10.13
N ILE A 67 5.91 14.89 -10.20
CA ILE A 67 4.90 13.92 -10.61
C ILE A 67 5.04 13.61 -12.10
N SER A 68 5.30 14.62 -12.93
CA SER A 68 5.55 14.41 -14.36
C SER A 68 6.80 13.57 -14.62
N ASP A 69 7.89 13.80 -13.90
CA ASP A 69 9.11 13.00 -14.00
C ASP A 69 8.87 11.55 -13.60
N TYR A 70 8.04 11.35 -12.58
CA TYR A 70 7.62 10.01 -12.18
C TYR A 70 6.80 9.31 -13.26
N LEU A 71 5.78 9.98 -13.82
CA LEU A 71 4.99 9.48 -14.94
C LEU A 71 5.86 9.17 -16.16
N GLN A 72 6.79 10.06 -16.50
CA GLN A 72 7.75 9.83 -17.58
C GLN A 72 8.51 8.51 -17.36
N LYS A 73 8.99 8.26 -16.14
CA LYS A 73 9.72 7.03 -15.80
C LYS A 73 8.84 5.79 -15.97
N VAL A 74 7.60 5.83 -15.48
CA VAL A 74 6.65 4.72 -15.61
C VAL A 74 6.33 4.43 -17.08
N LEU A 75 5.95 5.46 -17.86
CA LEU A 75 5.59 5.30 -19.28
C LEU A 75 6.77 4.80 -20.13
N LYS A 76 7.98 5.32 -19.91
CA LYS A 76 9.21 4.81 -20.57
C LYS A 76 9.44 3.33 -20.28
N ASN A 77 9.26 2.91 -19.06
CA ASN A 77 9.43 1.50 -18.68
C ASN A 77 8.30 0.63 -19.24
N ALA A 78 7.07 1.12 -19.31
CA ALA A 78 5.96 0.42 -19.95
C ALA A 78 6.23 0.17 -21.45
N VAL A 79 6.68 1.20 -22.17
CA VAL A 79 7.09 1.06 -23.60
C VAL A 79 8.29 0.12 -23.77
N ARG A 80 9.26 0.10 -22.84
CA ARG A 80 10.36 -0.86 -22.88
C ARG A 80 9.92 -2.31 -22.68
N LEU A 81 8.83 -2.53 -21.97
CA LEU A 81 8.23 -3.86 -21.75
C LEU A 81 7.30 -4.27 -22.89
N ASN A 82 6.61 -3.32 -23.50
CA ASN A 82 5.74 -3.54 -24.65
C ASN A 82 5.96 -2.41 -25.67
N SER A 83 6.73 -2.68 -26.74
CA SER A 83 7.07 -1.70 -27.78
C SER A 83 5.87 -1.24 -28.62
N GLU A 84 4.77 -2.00 -28.63
CA GLU A 84 3.55 -1.63 -29.34
C GLU A 84 2.72 -0.60 -28.53
N PHE A 85 2.97 -0.48 -27.24
CA PHE A 85 2.30 0.50 -26.39
C PHE A 85 2.63 1.93 -26.83
N LEU A 86 1.61 2.72 -27.16
CA LEU A 86 1.73 4.09 -27.64
C LEU A 86 2.53 4.26 -28.97
N SER A 87 2.75 3.18 -29.73
CA SER A 87 3.55 3.20 -30.96
C SER A 87 2.89 3.97 -32.14
N GLN A 88 1.58 4.14 -32.13
CA GLN A 88 0.82 4.71 -33.25
C GLN A 88 0.79 6.24 -33.29
N TRP A 89 1.48 6.94 -32.39
CA TRP A 89 1.53 8.42 -32.33
C TRP A 89 0.17 9.11 -32.25
N ASN A 90 -0.87 8.39 -31.85
CA ASN A 90 -2.18 8.97 -31.55
C ASN A 90 -2.16 9.51 -30.14
N GLY A 91 -2.61 10.73 -29.93
CA GLY A 91 -2.75 11.30 -28.61
C GLY A 91 -3.90 10.69 -27.81
N PHE A 92 -3.79 10.84 -26.53
CA PHE A 92 -4.81 10.35 -25.59
C PHE A 92 -5.11 11.41 -24.53
N LYS A 93 -6.37 11.46 -24.09
CA LYS A 93 -6.73 12.05 -22.80
C LYS A 93 -6.80 10.92 -21.78
N ILE A 94 -6.00 11.03 -20.72
CA ILE A 94 -5.92 10.10 -19.61
C ILE A 94 -6.48 10.80 -18.36
N GLU A 95 -7.44 10.17 -17.74
CA GLU A 95 -8.03 10.63 -16.50
C GLU A 95 -7.85 9.55 -15.44
N THR A 96 -7.23 9.89 -14.31
CA THR A 96 -7.18 9.02 -13.15
C THR A 96 -8.03 9.59 -12.03
N GLN A 97 -8.71 8.76 -11.26
CA GLN A 97 -9.49 9.21 -10.11
C GLN A 97 -9.25 8.33 -8.91
N LEU A 98 -8.86 8.94 -7.78
CA LEU A 98 -8.74 8.26 -6.50
C LEU A 98 -10.12 8.13 -5.81
N GLU A 99 -10.31 7.03 -5.10
CA GLU A 99 -11.48 6.82 -4.23
C GLU A 99 -11.16 7.09 -2.75
N PHE A 100 -9.93 7.55 -2.46
CA PHE A 100 -9.45 7.89 -1.13
C PHE A 100 -8.57 9.16 -1.17
N PRO A 101 -8.40 9.87 -0.05
CA PRO A 101 -7.50 11.02 0.05
C PRO A 101 -6.03 10.63 -0.19
N LEU A 102 -5.28 11.52 -0.84
CA LEU A 102 -3.86 11.31 -1.21
C LEU A 102 -2.94 11.03 -0.02
N ASP A 103 -3.32 11.52 1.16
CA ASP A 103 -2.56 11.42 2.40
C ASP A 103 -2.88 10.18 3.24
N TRP A 104 -3.73 9.27 2.74
CA TRP A 104 -4.11 8.07 3.49
C TRP A 104 -3.10 6.91 3.41
N GLY A 105 -2.08 6.98 2.58
CA GLY A 105 -1.09 5.91 2.47
C GLY A 105 -1.63 4.58 1.90
N LEU A 106 -2.75 4.62 1.17
CA LEU A 106 -3.38 3.43 0.56
C LEU A 106 -2.80 3.06 -0.83
N GLY A 107 -1.56 3.47 -1.12
CA GLY A 107 -0.83 2.98 -2.29
C GLY A 107 -1.22 3.63 -3.62
N SER A 108 -1.51 4.95 -3.67
CA SER A 108 -1.86 5.65 -4.91
C SER A 108 -0.83 5.49 -6.04
N SER A 109 0.46 5.41 -5.73
CA SER A 109 1.50 5.15 -6.73
C SER A 109 1.46 3.72 -7.26
N SER A 110 1.19 2.75 -6.39
CA SER A 110 1.14 1.33 -6.76
C SER A 110 -0.09 0.99 -7.58
N THR A 111 -1.25 1.58 -7.23
CA THR A 111 -2.46 1.46 -8.05
C THR A 111 -2.28 2.11 -9.41
N LEU A 112 -1.56 3.24 -9.49
CA LEU A 112 -1.23 3.89 -10.77
C LEU A 112 -0.33 2.99 -11.64
N ILE A 113 0.72 2.38 -11.07
CA ILE A 113 1.59 1.44 -11.80
C ILE A 113 0.77 0.27 -12.33
N TYR A 114 -0.12 -0.30 -11.50
CA TYR A 114 -1.01 -1.38 -11.93
C TYR A 114 -1.89 -0.97 -13.12
N LEU A 115 -2.56 0.18 -13.02
CA LEU A 115 -3.45 0.68 -14.07
C LEU A 115 -2.70 0.99 -15.38
N ILE A 116 -1.49 1.52 -15.31
CA ILE A 116 -0.65 1.73 -16.49
C ILE A 116 -0.17 0.40 -17.05
N ALA A 117 0.15 -0.58 -16.21
CA ALA A 117 0.54 -1.92 -16.66
C ALA A 117 -0.60 -2.62 -17.40
N GLU A 118 -1.83 -2.54 -16.90
CA GLU A 118 -3.03 -3.04 -17.59
C GLU A 118 -3.24 -2.35 -18.94
N TRP A 119 -3.14 -1.02 -18.97
CA TRP A 119 -3.26 -0.26 -20.22
C TRP A 119 -2.16 -0.60 -21.22
N ALA A 120 -0.95 -0.87 -20.74
CA ALA A 120 0.20 -1.22 -21.58
C ALA A 120 0.29 -2.73 -21.88
N GLU A 121 -0.61 -3.56 -21.34
CA GLU A 121 -0.60 -5.03 -21.46
C GLU A 121 0.74 -5.65 -21.02
N VAL A 122 1.28 -5.19 -19.88
CA VAL A 122 2.53 -5.69 -19.30
C VAL A 122 2.32 -6.21 -17.87
N ASN A 123 3.24 -7.03 -17.38
CA ASN A 123 3.19 -7.51 -16.00
C ASN A 123 3.42 -6.35 -15.01
N PRO A 124 2.49 -6.09 -14.06
CA PRO A 124 2.57 -4.97 -13.14
C PRO A 124 3.81 -5.00 -12.22
N LEU A 125 4.21 -6.18 -11.73
CA LEU A 125 5.40 -6.31 -10.89
C LEU A 125 6.68 -6.06 -11.69
N LEU A 126 6.77 -6.51 -12.96
CA LEU A 126 7.91 -6.19 -13.81
C LEU A 126 7.99 -4.67 -14.07
N LEU A 127 6.87 -4.01 -14.32
CA LEU A 127 6.84 -2.55 -14.48
C LEU A 127 7.28 -1.85 -13.19
N TYR A 128 6.79 -2.32 -12.04
CA TYR A 128 7.19 -1.79 -10.74
C TYR A 128 8.70 -1.89 -10.52
N PHE A 129 9.31 -3.08 -10.64
CA PHE A 129 10.73 -3.29 -10.38
C PHE A 129 11.66 -2.60 -11.40
N LYS A 130 11.16 -2.20 -12.57
CA LYS A 130 11.88 -1.30 -13.48
C LYS A 130 11.76 0.17 -13.09
N THR A 131 10.78 0.50 -12.26
CA THR A 131 10.45 1.88 -11.90
C THR A 131 10.87 2.23 -10.47
N GLU A 132 10.74 1.32 -9.52
CA GLU A 132 10.94 1.55 -8.09
C GLU A 132 11.85 0.48 -7.47
N ASP A 133 12.45 0.81 -6.31
CA ASP A 133 13.36 -0.06 -5.56
C ASP A 133 12.70 -0.68 -4.30
N GLY A 134 11.39 -0.65 -4.20
CA GLY A 134 10.66 -1.21 -3.05
C GLY A 134 10.36 -2.70 -3.18
N SER A 135 9.50 -3.22 -2.32
CA SER A 135 9.14 -4.64 -2.31
C SER A 135 8.19 -5.09 -3.41
N GLY A 136 7.42 -4.17 -4.03
CA GLY A 136 6.35 -4.52 -4.98
C GLY A 136 5.05 -5.04 -4.34
N TYR A 137 5.04 -5.19 -3.04
CA TYR A 137 3.92 -5.71 -2.27
C TYR A 137 2.60 -4.95 -2.53
N ASP A 138 2.65 -3.60 -2.50
CA ASP A 138 1.46 -2.78 -2.71
C ASP A 138 0.89 -2.94 -4.13
N VAL A 139 1.74 -3.19 -5.12
CA VAL A 139 1.31 -3.51 -6.49
C VAL A 139 0.63 -4.86 -6.53
N ALA A 140 1.16 -5.88 -5.84
CA ALA A 140 0.50 -7.18 -5.75
C ALA A 140 -0.90 -7.07 -5.12
N CYS A 141 -1.06 -6.24 -4.09
CA CYS A 141 -2.38 -5.96 -3.50
C CYS A 141 -3.31 -5.17 -4.44
N ALA A 142 -2.75 -4.33 -5.35
CA ALA A 142 -3.57 -3.49 -6.23
C ALA A 142 -4.33 -4.28 -7.31
N PHE A 143 -3.85 -5.47 -7.69
CA PHE A 143 -4.49 -6.31 -8.70
C PHE A 143 -5.12 -7.60 -8.15
N ALA A 144 -5.04 -7.84 -6.83
CA ALA A 144 -5.61 -9.03 -6.22
C ALA A 144 -7.10 -8.85 -5.88
N ASP A 145 -7.87 -9.93 -6.02
CA ASP A 145 -9.29 -9.96 -5.70
C ASP A 145 -9.58 -10.32 -4.23
N GLY A 146 -8.54 -10.57 -3.43
CA GLY A 146 -8.64 -10.92 -2.01
C GLY A 146 -7.30 -10.84 -1.28
N PRO A 147 -7.26 -11.27 0.00
CA PRO A 147 -6.03 -11.27 0.79
C PRO A 147 -4.88 -11.99 0.11
N VAL A 148 -3.67 -11.44 0.20
CA VAL A 148 -2.47 -11.90 -0.53
C VAL A 148 -1.36 -12.29 0.44
N GLU A 149 -0.84 -13.49 0.32
CA GLU A 149 0.52 -13.82 0.77
C GLU A 149 1.53 -13.38 -0.27
N TYR A 150 2.55 -12.66 0.16
CA TYR A 150 3.57 -12.09 -0.71
C TYR A 150 4.97 -12.39 -0.18
N ILE A 151 5.88 -12.73 -1.09
CA ILE A 151 7.30 -12.94 -0.81
C ILE A 151 8.10 -12.15 -1.85
N ASN A 152 9.13 -11.44 -1.37
CA ASN A 152 10.11 -10.77 -2.22
C ASN A 152 11.51 -11.16 -1.74
N SER A 153 12.06 -12.21 -2.33
CA SER A 153 13.44 -12.66 -2.08
C SER A 153 14.29 -12.57 -3.34
N PRO A 154 15.63 -12.62 -3.24
CA PRO A 154 16.49 -12.65 -4.42
C PRO A 154 16.22 -13.83 -5.36
N GLU A 155 15.71 -14.92 -4.83
CA GLU A 155 15.42 -16.14 -5.58
C GLU A 155 14.02 -16.12 -6.18
N GLU A 156 13.08 -15.45 -5.52
CA GLU A 156 11.67 -15.51 -5.88
C GLU A 156 10.92 -14.24 -5.50
N VAL A 157 10.11 -13.74 -6.43
CA VAL A 157 9.02 -12.80 -6.17
C VAL A 157 7.73 -13.53 -6.45
N SER A 158 6.98 -13.83 -5.41
CA SER A 158 5.72 -14.58 -5.54
C SER A 158 4.59 -13.92 -4.76
N TYR A 159 3.38 -14.10 -5.26
CA TYR A 159 2.15 -13.76 -4.58
C TYR A 159 1.12 -14.87 -4.78
N THR A 160 0.31 -15.08 -3.77
CA THR A 160 -0.78 -16.06 -3.81
C THR A 160 -1.97 -15.48 -3.06
N GLU A 161 -3.12 -15.46 -3.71
CA GLU A 161 -4.37 -15.13 -3.02
C GLU A 161 -4.70 -16.23 -2.01
N VAL A 162 -5.10 -15.81 -0.82
CA VAL A 162 -5.36 -16.72 0.29
C VAL A 162 -6.69 -16.41 0.95
N ASP A 163 -7.33 -17.42 1.50
CA ASP A 163 -8.52 -17.20 2.33
C ASP A 163 -8.07 -16.68 3.71
N PHE A 164 -8.35 -15.39 3.95
CA PHE A 164 -8.24 -14.77 5.27
C PHE A 164 -9.54 -14.08 5.64
N ASN A 165 -10.47 -14.87 6.17
CA ASN A 165 -11.79 -14.42 6.60
C ASN A 165 -12.02 -14.78 8.08
N PRO A 166 -11.31 -14.13 9.03
CA PRO A 166 -11.31 -14.53 10.42
C PRO A 166 -12.69 -14.38 11.06
N LYS A 167 -13.08 -15.33 11.91
CA LYS A 167 -14.39 -15.31 12.63
C LYS A 167 -14.56 -14.06 13.49
N PHE A 168 -13.47 -13.46 13.92
CA PHE A 168 -13.41 -12.24 14.74
C PHE A 168 -13.24 -10.95 13.90
N LYS A 169 -13.48 -10.97 12.61
CA LYS A 169 -13.31 -9.78 11.74
C LYS A 169 -14.16 -8.59 12.13
N ASP A 170 -15.31 -8.83 12.78
CA ASP A 170 -16.17 -7.75 13.31
C ASP A 170 -15.58 -7.07 14.57
N GLN A 171 -14.44 -7.55 15.06
CA GLN A 171 -13.65 -7.02 16.18
C GLN A 171 -12.33 -6.37 15.71
N LEU A 172 -12.19 -6.19 14.38
CA LEU A 172 -11.03 -5.56 13.75
C LEU A 172 -11.43 -4.22 13.12
N TYR A 173 -10.64 -3.19 13.42
CA TYR A 173 -10.92 -1.82 13.01
C TYR A 173 -9.67 -1.16 12.46
N PHE A 174 -9.83 -0.32 11.46
CA PHE A 174 -8.75 0.46 10.85
C PHE A 174 -8.95 1.95 11.15
N ILE A 175 -7.95 2.59 11.70
CA ILE A 175 -8.01 3.99 12.11
C ILE A 175 -6.88 4.74 11.41
N HIS A 176 -7.22 5.82 10.67
CA HIS A 176 -6.23 6.71 10.06
C HIS A 176 -5.73 7.71 11.10
N LEU A 177 -4.41 7.84 11.21
CA LEU A 177 -3.77 8.68 12.22
C LEU A 177 -3.67 10.17 11.82
N GLY A 178 -4.22 10.56 10.66
CA GLY A 178 -4.18 11.95 10.18
C GLY A 178 -2.79 12.45 9.78
N LYS A 179 -1.82 11.54 9.65
CA LYS A 179 -0.43 11.88 9.30
C LYS A 179 0.10 10.87 8.29
N LYS A 180 0.51 11.36 7.12
CA LYS A 180 1.20 10.54 6.12
C LYS A 180 2.63 10.27 6.55
N GLN A 181 3.07 9.01 6.42
CA GLN A 181 4.43 8.62 6.72
C GLN A 181 5.28 8.50 5.45
N ASP A 182 6.55 8.87 5.57
CA ASP A 182 7.52 8.67 4.49
C ASP A 182 8.07 7.23 4.53
N THR A 183 7.50 6.39 3.68
CA THR A 183 7.91 4.97 3.55
C THR A 183 9.39 4.85 3.19
N LYS A 184 9.95 5.74 2.34
CA LYS A 184 11.36 5.69 1.93
C LYS A 184 12.30 5.95 3.10
N LEU A 185 11.92 6.87 3.99
CA LEU A 185 12.68 7.14 5.22
C LEU A 185 12.65 5.93 6.16
N GLY A 186 11.47 5.36 6.40
CA GLY A 186 11.32 4.16 7.24
C GLY A 186 12.13 2.97 6.73
N ILE A 187 12.12 2.71 5.41
CA ILE A 187 12.95 1.68 4.78
C ILE A 187 14.44 1.96 5.00
N LYS A 188 14.90 3.19 4.82
CA LYS A 188 16.30 3.56 5.02
C LYS A 188 16.76 3.35 6.47
N GLU A 189 15.91 3.65 7.44
CA GLU A 189 16.19 3.42 8.86
C GLU A 189 16.21 1.93 9.20
N TYR A 190 15.26 1.16 8.69
CA TYR A 190 15.24 -0.30 8.80
C TYR A 190 16.53 -0.94 8.27
N LEU A 191 16.94 -0.59 7.05
CA LEU A 191 18.16 -1.15 6.43
C LEU A 191 19.43 -0.85 7.22
N LYS A 192 19.47 0.27 7.96
CA LYS A 192 20.61 0.63 8.83
C LYS A 192 20.60 -0.10 10.17
N ALA A 193 19.42 -0.28 10.75
CA ALA A 193 19.25 -0.80 12.11
C ALA A 193 19.38 -2.32 12.18
N VAL A 194 18.80 -3.05 11.22
CA VAL A 194 18.66 -4.50 11.33
C VAL A 194 19.94 -5.23 10.93
N LYS A 195 20.59 -5.87 11.93
CA LYS A 195 21.83 -6.64 11.74
C LYS A 195 21.57 -8.13 11.48
N ASN A 196 20.59 -8.72 12.14
CA ASN A 196 20.26 -10.16 12.03
C ASN A 196 18.96 -10.37 11.27
N LYS A 197 19.02 -10.15 9.97
CA LYS A 197 17.86 -10.23 9.06
C LYS A 197 17.27 -11.64 9.01
N ALA A 198 18.10 -12.68 8.96
CA ALA A 198 17.62 -14.06 8.80
C ALA A 198 16.67 -14.51 9.94
N ASN A 199 17.00 -14.16 11.20
CA ASN A 199 16.12 -14.47 12.32
C ASN A 199 14.83 -13.68 12.28
N LEU A 200 14.88 -12.39 11.95
CA LEU A 200 13.69 -11.57 11.80
C LEU A 200 12.77 -12.10 10.70
N VAL A 201 13.32 -12.38 9.52
CA VAL A 201 12.59 -12.97 8.37
C VAL A 201 11.88 -14.26 8.79
N LYS A 202 12.60 -15.19 9.43
CA LYS A 202 12.02 -16.45 9.89
C LYS A 202 10.89 -16.24 10.89
N SER A 203 11.06 -15.35 11.86
CA SER A 203 10.06 -15.09 12.90
C SER A 203 8.82 -14.40 12.35
N ILE A 204 8.99 -13.39 11.49
CA ILE A 204 7.88 -12.69 10.85
C ILE A 204 7.11 -13.62 9.90
N THR A 205 7.81 -14.45 9.12
CA THR A 205 7.18 -15.47 8.27
C THR A 205 6.32 -16.42 9.10
N LYS A 206 6.84 -16.90 10.23
CA LYS A 206 6.08 -17.79 11.12
C LYS A 206 4.84 -17.10 11.70
N ILE A 207 4.96 -15.85 12.15
CA ILE A 207 3.80 -15.08 12.64
C ILE A 207 2.76 -14.88 11.53
N THR A 208 3.18 -14.60 10.32
CA THR A 208 2.27 -14.45 9.17
C THR A 208 1.45 -15.73 8.92
N GLU A 209 2.11 -16.89 8.98
CA GLU A 209 1.44 -18.19 8.84
C GLU A 209 0.48 -18.48 9.99
N ASP A 210 0.89 -18.15 11.23
CA ASP A 210 0.07 -18.35 12.43
C ASP A 210 -1.16 -17.43 12.45
N ILE A 211 -1.01 -16.18 11.98
CA ILE A 211 -2.15 -15.22 11.85
C ILE A 211 -3.22 -15.76 10.90
N ARG A 212 -2.83 -16.39 9.79
CA ARG A 212 -3.79 -17.02 8.87
C ARG A 212 -4.62 -18.11 9.53
N SER A 213 -4.02 -18.84 10.44
CA SER A 213 -4.66 -19.97 11.13
C SER A 213 -5.31 -19.58 12.47
N ALA A 214 -5.22 -18.32 12.90
CA ALA A 214 -5.83 -17.84 14.13
C ALA A 214 -7.36 -17.96 14.08
N THR A 215 -7.94 -18.60 15.09
CA THR A 215 -9.38 -18.86 15.16
C THR A 215 -10.10 -17.99 16.19
N THR A 216 -9.36 -17.32 17.08
CA THR A 216 -9.88 -16.44 18.14
C THR A 216 -9.20 -15.07 18.11
N LEU A 217 -9.92 -14.04 18.59
CA LEU A 217 -9.37 -12.70 18.74
C LEU A 217 -8.11 -12.70 19.61
N SER A 218 -8.12 -13.40 20.74
CA SER A 218 -6.98 -13.45 21.66
C SER A 218 -5.72 -14.04 21.02
N GLN A 219 -5.85 -15.10 20.21
CA GLN A 219 -4.71 -15.63 19.44
C GLN A 219 -4.17 -14.57 18.47
N PHE A 220 -5.06 -13.91 17.74
CA PHE A 220 -4.69 -12.87 16.81
C PHE A 220 -4.00 -11.68 17.49
N GLN A 221 -4.55 -11.21 18.63
CA GLN A 221 -3.97 -10.13 19.43
C GLN A 221 -2.53 -10.47 19.87
N ASN A 222 -2.31 -11.65 20.42
CA ASN A 222 -0.96 -12.09 20.81
C ASN A 222 0.02 -12.11 19.62
N LEU A 223 -0.43 -12.52 18.45
CA LEU A 223 0.42 -12.60 17.25
C LEU A 223 0.77 -11.20 16.71
N ILE A 224 -0.18 -10.27 16.67
CA ILE A 224 0.13 -8.91 16.22
C ILE A 224 0.99 -8.14 17.23
N GLU A 225 0.84 -8.38 18.53
CA GLU A 225 1.71 -7.81 19.56
C GLU A 225 3.14 -8.37 19.43
N ASN A 226 3.31 -9.67 19.26
CA ASN A 226 4.60 -10.28 18.99
C ASN A 226 5.26 -9.75 17.71
N HIS A 227 4.46 -9.48 16.65
CA HIS A 227 4.94 -8.86 15.44
C HIS A 227 5.49 -7.45 15.70
N GLU A 228 4.73 -6.61 16.42
CA GLU A 228 5.16 -5.26 16.81
C GLU A 228 6.46 -5.31 17.67
N ASP A 229 6.54 -6.24 18.63
CA ASP A 229 7.73 -6.41 19.48
C ASP A 229 8.96 -6.80 18.68
N LEU A 230 8.82 -7.70 17.71
CA LEU A 230 9.92 -8.10 16.82
C LEU A 230 10.43 -6.92 15.98
N ILE A 231 9.54 -6.19 15.33
CA ILE A 231 9.93 -5.02 14.53
C ILE A 231 10.56 -3.97 15.43
N ALA A 232 9.93 -3.61 16.57
CA ALA A 232 10.47 -2.63 17.54
C ALA A 232 11.87 -3.01 18.02
N SER A 233 12.07 -4.26 18.43
CA SER A 233 13.36 -4.72 18.97
C SER A 233 14.49 -4.72 17.94
N HIS A 234 14.19 -4.94 16.66
CA HIS A 234 15.18 -4.97 15.59
C HIS A 234 15.46 -3.59 14.97
N THR A 235 14.46 -2.70 14.96
CA THR A 235 14.58 -1.38 14.34
C THR A 235 14.85 -0.26 15.32
N GLY A 236 14.49 -0.44 16.60
CA GLY A 236 14.45 0.62 17.60
C GLY A 236 13.25 1.55 17.49
N PHE A 237 12.29 1.23 16.61
CA PHE A 237 11.03 2.01 16.49
C PHE A 237 10.14 1.77 17.71
N SER A 238 9.44 2.81 18.14
CA SER A 238 8.46 2.69 19.22
C SER A 238 7.14 2.16 18.69
N LYS A 239 6.51 1.25 19.44
CA LYS A 239 5.17 0.73 19.09
C LYS A 239 4.13 1.83 19.20
N VAL A 240 3.21 1.88 18.27
CA VAL A 240 2.15 2.90 18.22
C VAL A 240 1.22 2.79 19.43
N LYS A 241 0.96 1.58 19.93
CA LYS A 241 0.16 1.36 21.14
C LYS A 241 0.79 2.05 22.35
N ASP A 242 2.09 1.90 22.56
CA ASP A 242 2.77 2.47 23.70
C ASP A 242 2.83 4.01 23.64
N LEU A 243 2.98 4.55 22.42
CA LEU A 243 3.09 6.00 22.20
C LEU A 243 1.74 6.73 22.32
N LEU A 244 0.68 6.17 21.75
CA LEU A 244 -0.58 6.91 21.53
C LEU A 244 -1.78 6.27 22.20
N PHE A 245 -1.75 4.98 22.48
CA PHE A 245 -2.93 4.19 22.86
C PHE A 245 -2.64 3.21 24.01
N SER A 246 -1.77 3.59 24.95
CA SER A 246 -1.36 2.74 26.07
C SER A 246 -2.52 2.32 27.00
N ASP A 247 -3.59 3.11 27.01
CA ASP A 247 -4.83 2.91 27.77
C ASP A 247 -5.94 2.20 26.97
N PHE A 248 -5.66 1.77 25.71
CA PHE A 248 -6.65 1.07 24.90
C PHE A 248 -6.88 -0.37 25.37
N ASP A 249 -8.15 -0.71 25.54
CA ASP A 249 -8.59 -2.07 25.90
C ASP A 249 -8.64 -2.97 24.64
N GLY A 250 -7.49 -3.56 24.33
CA GLY A 250 -7.24 -4.35 23.13
C GLY A 250 -5.83 -4.17 22.60
N SER A 251 -5.56 -4.71 21.40
CA SER A 251 -4.28 -4.57 20.73
C SER A 251 -4.34 -3.51 19.64
N VAL A 252 -3.24 -2.77 19.42
CA VAL A 252 -3.09 -1.80 18.34
C VAL A 252 -1.79 -2.08 17.62
N LYS A 253 -1.86 -2.21 16.29
CA LYS A 253 -0.71 -2.48 15.42
C LYS A 253 -0.56 -1.40 14.36
N SER A 254 0.66 -0.96 14.13
CA SER A 254 1.02 -0.12 12.97
C SER A 254 0.81 -0.88 11.67
N LEU A 255 0.32 -0.20 10.63
CA LEU A 255 0.19 -0.76 9.28
C LEU A 255 1.03 0.04 8.30
N GLY A 256 1.81 -0.66 7.45
CA GLY A 256 2.71 -0.02 6.50
C GLY A 256 3.91 0.66 7.17
N ALA A 257 4.21 1.90 6.83
CA ALA A 257 5.29 2.65 7.45
C ALA A 257 4.93 3.07 8.87
N TRP A 258 5.77 2.71 9.85
CA TRP A 258 5.51 2.99 11.26
C TRP A 258 5.49 4.49 11.56
N GLY A 259 4.54 4.90 12.38
CA GLY A 259 4.41 6.27 12.89
C GLY A 259 3.40 7.14 12.15
N GLY A 260 2.68 6.61 11.19
CA GLY A 260 1.63 7.34 10.46
C GLY A 260 0.66 6.41 9.75
N ASP A 261 -0.03 6.95 8.75
CA ASP A 261 -1.04 6.29 7.94
C ASP A 261 -2.15 5.62 8.79
N PHE A 262 -2.30 4.31 8.71
CA PHE A 262 -3.32 3.56 9.45
C PHE A 262 -2.73 2.70 10.58
N VAL A 263 -3.57 2.47 11.58
CA VAL A 263 -3.38 1.39 12.56
C VAL A 263 -4.54 0.42 12.51
N LEU A 264 -4.26 -0.83 12.88
CA LEU A 264 -5.25 -1.85 13.15
C LEU A 264 -5.49 -1.90 14.66
N ALA A 265 -6.75 -1.73 15.06
CA ALA A 265 -7.20 -2.02 16.43
C ALA A 265 -7.97 -3.34 16.46
N ALA A 266 -7.65 -4.19 17.43
CA ALA A 266 -8.32 -5.47 17.66
C ALA A 266 -8.88 -5.49 19.09
N SER A 267 -10.22 -5.49 19.25
CA SER A 267 -10.89 -5.39 20.55
C SER A 267 -12.27 -6.02 20.51
N ASP A 268 -12.66 -6.66 21.59
CA ASP A 268 -14.02 -7.19 21.83
C ASP A 268 -14.98 -6.16 22.45
N GLY A 269 -14.52 -4.93 22.67
CA GLY A 269 -15.31 -3.85 23.28
C GLY A 269 -16.48 -3.33 22.44
N GLY A 270 -16.63 -3.83 21.19
CA GLY A 270 -17.68 -3.41 20.27
C GLY A 270 -17.36 -2.13 19.51
N SER A 271 -17.89 -2.04 18.27
CA SER A 271 -17.55 -0.97 17.32
C SER A 271 -17.79 0.45 17.83
N GLU A 272 -18.91 0.69 18.53
CA GLU A 272 -19.24 2.02 19.06
C GLU A 272 -18.26 2.48 20.14
N LYS A 273 -17.92 1.60 21.10
CA LYS A 273 -16.95 1.91 22.17
C LYS A 273 -15.56 2.18 21.59
N VAL A 274 -15.12 1.35 20.64
CA VAL A 274 -13.82 1.51 19.97
C VAL A 274 -13.78 2.80 19.16
N ARG A 275 -14.81 3.06 18.34
CA ARG A 275 -14.92 4.32 17.57
C ARG A 275 -14.89 5.55 18.47
N LYS A 276 -15.65 5.53 19.56
CA LYS A 276 -15.67 6.63 20.53
C LYS A 276 -14.30 6.87 21.15
N TYR A 277 -13.59 5.81 21.56
CA TYR A 277 -12.25 5.93 22.13
C TYR A 277 -11.28 6.66 21.19
N PHE A 278 -11.24 6.27 19.91
CA PHE A 278 -10.36 6.92 18.94
C PHE A 278 -10.81 8.34 18.58
N ALA A 279 -12.13 8.58 18.48
CA ALA A 279 -12.68 9.91 18.23
C ALA A 279 -12.39 10.89 19.39
N ASP A 280 -12.48 10.45 20.65
CA ASP A 280 -12.15 11.25 21.83
C ASP A 280 -10.64 11.65 21.84
N LYS A 281 -9.78 10.90 21.16
CA LYS A 281 -8.36 11.22 20.94
C LYS A 281 -8.10 12.01 19.64
N GLY A 282 -9.15 12.36 18.87
CA GLY A 282 -9.05 13.17 17.64
C GLY A 282 -8.95 12.36 16.36
N TYR A 283 -8.97 11.03 16.40
CA TYR A 283 -8.87 10.15 15.22
C TYR A 283 -10.28 9.78 14.73
N ASN A 284 -10.79 10.56 13.75
CA ASN A 284 -12.18 10.44 13.30
C ASN A 284 -12.37 9.52 12.08
N THR A 285 -11.30 9.22 11.33
CA THR A 285 -11.36 8.30 10.19
C THR A 285 -11.20 6.87 10.69
N PHE A 286 -12.31 6.14 10.66
CA PHE A 286 -12.46 4.83 11.26
C PHE A 286 -13.27 3.92 10.33
N PHE A 287 -12.77 2.71 10.09
CA PHE A 287 -13.44 1.68 9.31
C PHE A 287 -13.50 0.37 10.09
N ALA A 288 -14.65 -0.28 10.10
CA ALA A 288 -14.71 -1.70 10.44
C ALA A 288 -14.07 -2.55 9.32
N TYR A 289 -13.61 -3.76 9.62
CA TYR A 289 -12.96 -4.65 8.65
C TYR A 289 -13.75 -4.75 7.34
N LYS A 290 -15.05 -5.01 7.43
CA LYS A 290 -15.93 -5.17 6.27
C LYS A 290 -16.13 -3.88 5.44
N GLU A 291 -15.85 -2.71 6.00
CA GLU A 291 -16.00 -1.44 5.30
C GLU A 291 -14.79 -1.14 4.41
N LEU A 292 -13.61 -1.61 4.81
CA LEU A 292 -12.35 -1.27 4.14
C LEU A 292 -11.77 -2.44 3.32
N VAL A 293 -11.79 -3.67 3.86
CA VAL A 293 -11.16 -4.84 3.22
C VAL A 293 -12.06 -5.42 2.15
N LEU A 294 -11.45 -5.74 1.00
CA LEU A 294 -12.09 -6.33 -0.17
C LEU A 294 -12.64 -7.74 0.10
#